data_3ce773c1ca96a7165d754582778b84c3
#
_entry.id   3ce773c1ca96a7165d754582778b84c3
#
_cell.length_a   1.000
_cell.length_b   1.000
_cell.length_c   1.000
_cell.angle_alpha   90.00
_cell.angle_beta   90.00
_cell.angle_gamma   90.00
#
_symmetry.space_group_name_H-M   'P 1'
#
loop_
_entity.id
_entity.type
_entity.pdbx_description
1 polymer ?
#
loop_
_entity_poly.entity_id
_entity_poly.type
_entity_poly.pdbx_seq_one_letter_code
_entity_poly.pdbx_strand_id
1 'polypeptide(L)'
;MLMEFQTKLLHGKAVDNYANGSTVPPISLANAFAYESSEQLEKVFQNRAPGFAYTRIANPTVDAFERRVNELEGGIGGVACSSGMSAVTLSLLNILQAGDEVIAGSALFGGTLDLLHDLEAFGIKVYFIPRVEKALIEPFLTDKTRAVFGEIVGNPALNVMDVRETADFLHGKGVPLIVDSTTSTPYLLNPIQYGADVVVHSTSKYINGSGDAISGIIIDSGNFSWSPERYPGMKEYKKYGKFAYLVKLRNGIWRNMGGCLAPMNAYLNI
;
A
#
# COMPACT_ATOMS: atom_id res chain seq x y z
N MET A 1 25.10 -3.84 12.54
CA MET A 1 25.49 -4.13 11.14
C MET A 1 24.23 -4.06 10.29
N LEU A 2 24.23 -3.23 9.26
CA LEU A 2 23.11 -3.19 8.31
C LEU A 2 23.15 -4.50 7.51
N MET A 3 22.04 -5.23 7.47
CA MET A 3 21.92 -6.43 6.64
C MET A 3 21.88 -6.03 5.17
N GLU A 4 22.63 -6.76 4.33
CA GLU A 4 22.54 -6.64 2.88
C GLU A 4 21.15 -7.07 2.39
N PHE A 5 20.73 -6.54 1.23
CA PHE A 5 19.37 -6.77 0.69
C PHE A 5 19.07 -8.26 0.55
N GLN A 6 19.98 -9.04 -0.01
CA GLN A 6 19.83 -10.50 -0.17
C GLN A 6 19.66 -11.24 1.16
N THR A 7 20.33 -10.77 2.21
CA THR A 7 20.17 -11.34 3.56
C THR A 7 18.79 -10.97 4.14
N LYS A 8 18.31 -9.75 3.90
CA LYS A 8 16.97 -9.34 4.34
C LYS A 8 15.85 -10.14 3.68
N LEU A 9 16.01 -10.53 2.40
CA LEU A 9 15.05 -11.38 1.71
C LEU A 9 14.75 -12.67 2.47
N LEU A 10 15.75 -13.27 3.09
CA LEU A 10 15.66 -14.58 3.75
C LEU A 10 15.57 -14.48 5.27
N HIS A 11 16.30 -13.54 5.87
CA HIS A 11 16.59 -13.49 7.31
C HIS A 11 16.33 -12.10 7.91
N GLY A 12 15.46 -11.29 7.32
CA GLY A 12 15.10 -9.99 7.86
C GLY A 12 14.37 -10.09 9.21
N LYS A 13 14.17 -8.95 9.87
CA LYS A 13 13.45 -8.89 11.17
C LYS A 13 11.99 -9.38 11.07
N ALA A 14 11.46 -9.45 9.84
CA ALA A 14 10.14 -9.99 9.56
C ALA A 14 10.07 -11.52 9.71
N VAL A 15 11.22 -12.19 9.84
CA VAL A 15 11.27 -13.64 10.09
C VAL A 15 11.05 -13.87 11.58
N ASP A 16 9.86 -14.37 11.92
CA ASP A 16 9.54 -14.78 13.28
C ASP A 16 10.09 -16.16 13.60
N ASN A 17 10.17 -16.46 14.88
CA ASN A 17 10.32 -17.84 15.36
C ASN A 17 9.02 -18.60 15.08
N TYR A 18 8.93 -19.19 13.91
CA TYR A 18 7.76 -20.01 13.56
C TYR A 18 7.69 -21.27 14.44
N ALA A 19 6.48 -21.74 14.66
CA ALA A 19 6.26 -22.98 15.42
C ALA A 19 7.15 -24.12 14.87
N ASN A 20 7.66 -24.94 15.78
CA ASN A 20 8.53 -26.08 15.46
C ASN A 20 9.89 -25.73 14.81
N GLY A 21 10.37 -24.49 14.95
CA GLY A 21 11.67 -24.09 14.40
C GLY A 21 11.73 -24.01 12.89
N SER A 22 10.58 -23.88 12.22
CA SER A 22 10.53 -23.69 10.76
C SER A 22 11.25 -22.40 10.35
N THR A 23 12.03 -22.47 9.27
CA THR A 23 12.71 -21.29 8.68
C THR A 23 11.85 -20.52 7.68
N VAL A 24 10.64 -21.03 7.39
CA VAL A 24 9.64 -20.39 6.53
C VAL A 24 8.30 -20.34 7.24
N PRO A 25 7.43 -19.36 6.94
CA PRO A 25 6.11 -19.29 7.56
C PRO A 25 5.25 -20.50 7.16
N PRO A 26 4.45 -21.05 8.08
CA PRO A 26 3.49 -22.07 7.72
C PRO A 26 2.35 -21.49 6.87
N ILE A 27 1.77 -22.31 5.99
CA ILE A 27 0.60 -21.92 5.20
C ILE A 27 -0.66 -22.15 6.04
N SER A 28 -1.31 -21.07 6.46
CA SER A 28 -2.59 -21.12 7.18
C SER A 28 -3.75 -20.89 6.21
N LEU A 29 -4.42 -21.97 5.80
CA LEU A 29 -5.58 -21.91 4.89
C LEU A 29 -6.92 -21.74 5.62
N ALA A 30 -6.91 -21.68 6.97
CA ALA A 30 -8.13 -21.50 7.77
C ALA A 30 -8.80 -20.16 7.43
N ASN A 31 -10.12 -20.16 7.29
CA ASN A 31 -10.89 -18.93 7.13
C ASN A 31 -11.22 -18.27 8.48
N ALA A 32 -11.26 -19.04 9.58
CA ALA A 32 -11.55 -18.56 10.92
C ALA A 32 -10.63 -19.24 11.95
N PHE A 33 -10.44 -18.56 13.09
CA PHE A 33 -9.55 -18.99 14.16
C PHE A 33 -10.34 -19.10 15.46
N ALA A 34 -10.14 -20.22 16.19
CA ALA A 34 -10.82 -20.50 17.44
C ALA A 34 -10.05 -19.92 18.64
N TYR A 35 -10.81 -19.54 19.67
CA TYR A 35 -10.31 -19.05 20.94
C TYR A 35 -10.98 -19.84 22.08
N GLU A 36 -10.32 -19.87 23.24
CA GLU A 36 -10.87 -20.58 24.42
C GLU A 36 -12.13 -19.93 24.97
N SER A 37 -12.31 -18.61 24.74
CA SER A 37 -13.50 -17.89 25.17
C SER A 37 -13.96 -16.83 24.17
N SER A 38 -15.24 -16.47 24.22
CA SER A 38 -15.84 -15.40 23.44
C SER A 38 -15.21 -14.03 23.76
N GLU A 39 -14.83 -13.81 25.02
CA GLU A 39 -14.20 -12.56 25.46
C GLU A 39 -12.80 -12.38 24.86
N GLN A 40 -12.05 -13.47 24.69
CA GLN A 40 -10.75 -13.41 24.00
C GLN A 40 -10.96 -13.05 22.52
N LEU A 41 -11.87 -13.73 21.84
CA LEU A 41 -12.18 -13.46 20.44
C LEU A 41 -12.69 -12.03 20.24
N GLU A 42 -13.55 -11.53 21.13
CA GLU A 42 -14.04 -10.15 21.10
C GLU A 42 -12.89 -9.12 21.18
N LYS A 43 -11.93 -9.34 22.10
CA LYS A 43 -10.76 -8.45 22.22
C LYS A 43 -9.95 -8.39 20.94
N VAL A 44 -9.78 -9.53 20.24
CA VAL A 44 -9.07 -9.57 18.94
C VAL A 44 -9.86 -8.83 17.86
N PHE A 45 -11.18 -9.04 17.75
CA PHE A 45 -12.03 -8.30 16.81
C PHE A 45 -12.03 -6.79 17.04
N GLN A 46 -11.91 -6.38 18.28
CA GLN A 46 -11.86 -4.97 18.68
C GLN A 46 -10.45 -4.36 18.62
N ASN A 47 -9.45 -5.09 18.13
CA ASN A 47 -8.04 -4.72 18.12
C ASN A 47 -7.49 -4.34 19.51
N ARG A 48 -8.02 -4.96 20.58
CA ARG A 48 -7.54 -4.81 21.97
C ARG A 48 -6.56 -5.91 22.38
N ALA A 49 -6.46 -6.97 21.59
CA ALA A 49 -5.49 -8.04 21.76
C ALA A 49 -4.91 -8.44 20.39
N PRO A 50 -3.64 -8.85 20.31
CA PRO A 50 -3.08 -9.42 19.11
C PRO A 50 -3.72 -10.76 18.79
N GLY A 51 -3.87 -11.11 17.51
CA GLY A 51 -4.39 -12.39 17.07
C GLY A 51 -5.06 -12.34 15.71
N PHE A 52 -5.50 -13.49 15.25
CA PHE A 52 -6.20 -13.68 13.98
C PHE A 52 -7.60 -14.22 14.26
N ALA A 53 -8.63 -13.56 13.76
CA ALA A 53 -10.01 -13.99 13.97
C ALA A 53 -10.65 -14.56 12.69
N TYR A 54 -10.41 -13.89 11.57
CA TYR A 54 -10.98 -14.24 10.27
C TYR A 54 -10.04 -13.80 9.15
N THR A 55 -9.73 -14.69 8.20
CA THR A 55 -8.69 -14.50 7.19
C THR A 55 -8.90 -13.27 6.30
N ARG A 56 -10.13 -12.87 5.99
CA ARG A 56 -10.40 -11.63 5.27
C ARG A 56 -9.91 -10.37 6.03
N ILE A 57 -9.77 -10.47 7.36
CA ILE A 57 -9.32 -9.36 8.22
C ILE A 57 -7.81 -9.45 8.45
N ALA A 58 -7.32 -10.62 8.82
CA ALA A 58 -5.91 -10.92 9.03
C ALA A 58 -5.67 -12.44 9.01
N ASN A 59 -4.50 -12.83 8.49
CA ASN A 59 -4.07 -14.23 8.41
C ASN A 59 -2.56 -14.31 8.65
N PRO A 60 -2.03 -15.28 9.39
CA PRO A 60 -0.62 -15.34 9.75
C PRO A 60 0.33 -15.46 8.55
N THR A 61 -0.07 -16.16 7.48
CA THR A 61 0.74 -16.26 6.25
C THR A 61 0.76 -14.94 5.49
N VAL A 62 -0.40 -14.26 5.41
CA VAL A 62 -0.51 -12.93 4.77
C VAL A 62 0.29 -11.89 5.56
N ASP A 63 0.22 -11.92 6.90
CA ASP A 63 0.99 -11.04 7.78
C ASP A 63 2.51 -11.24 7.60
N ALA A 64 2.97 -12.48 7.45
CA ALA A 64 4.39 -12.76 7.17
C ALA A 64 4.84 -12.14 5.84
N PHE A 65 4.02 -12.23 4.80
CA PHE A 65 4.28 -11.59 3.50
C PHE A 65 4.31 -10.06 3.63
N GLU A 66 3.30 -9.46 4.28
CA GLU A 66 3.22 -8.02 4.50
C GLU A 66 4.44 -7.48 5.23
N ARG A 67 4.86 -8.14 6.30
CA ARG A 67 6.04 -7.73 7.08
C ARG A 67 7.32 -7.84 6.27
N ARG A 68 7.47 -8.87 5.46
CA ARG A 68 8.65 -9.06 4.61
C ARG A 68 8.79 -7.96 3.57
N VAL A 69 7.75 -7.69 2.79
CA VAL A 69 7.78 -6.63 1.77
C VAL A 69 7.93 -5.26 2.41
N ASN A 70 7.24 -5.01 3.52
CA ASN A 70 7.38 -3.77 4.27
C ASN A 70 8.82 -3.52 4.77
N GLU A 71 9.51 -4.56 5.24
CA GLU A 71 10.92 -4.44 5.66
C GLU A 71 11.84 -4.09 4.50
N LEU A 72 11.59 -4.67 3.32
CA LEU A 72 12.35 -4.37 2.11
C LEU A 72 12.10 -2.94 1.62
N GLU A 73 10.86 -2.46 1.70
CA GLU A 73 10.46 -1.11 1.28
C GLU A 73 10.80 -0.03 2.32
N GLY A 74 10.95 -0.40 3.59
CA GLY A 74 11.29 0.53 4.68
C GLY A 74 10.12 1.36 5.18
N GLY A 75 8.88 0.92 4.97
CA GLY A 75 7.66 1.52 5.49
C GLY A 75 7.40 1.20 6.96
N ILE A 76 6.35 1.82 7.53
CA ILE A 76 5.89 1.51 8.89
C ILE A 76 4.95 0.31 8.93
N GLY A 77 4.41 -0.10 7.78
CA GLY A 77 3.54 -1.26 7.64
C GLY A 77 3.00 -1.39 6.23
N GLY A 78 2.51 -2.59 5.92
CA GLY A 78 1.92 -2.92 4.62
C GLY A 78 0.57 -3.58 4.74
N VAL A 79 -0.21 -3.54 3.66
CA VAL A 79 -1.50 -4.21 3.51
C VAL A 79 -1.52 -4.96 2.20
N ALA A 80 -1.50 -6.29 2.27
CA ALA A 80 -1.57 -7.15 1.10
C ALA A 80 -2.96 -7.11 0.44
N CYS A 81 -2.96 -7.08 -0.87
CA CYS A 81 -4.16 -6.97 -1.70
C CYS A 81 -4.28 -8.13 -2.69
N SER A 82 -5.50 -8.43 -3.11
CA SER A 82 -5.81 -9.50 -4.05
C SER A 82 -5.14 -9.35 -5.42
N SER A 83 -4.72 -8.13 -5.77
CA SER A 83 -4.01 -7.81 -7.02
C SER A 83 -3.34 -6.44 -6.92
N GLY A 84 -2.46 -6.11 -7.88
CA GLY A 84 -1.91 -4.77 -8.03
C GLY A 84 -3.00 -3.71 -8.24
N MET A 85 -4.00 -4.00 -9.08
CA MET A 85 -5.14 -3.10 -9.28
C MET A 85 -5.93 -2.85 -8.00
N SER A 86 -6.15 -3.89 -7.18
CA SER A 86 -6.75 -3.73 -5.86
C SER A 86 -5.90 -2.82 -4.96
N ALA A 87 -4.57 -2.94 -5.02
CA ALA A 87 -3.68 -2.07 -4.26
C ALA A 87 -3.78 -0.61 -4.72
N VAL A 88 -3.76 -0.34 -6.02
CA VAL A 88 -3.93 1.03 -6.55
C VAL A 88 -5.29 1.59 -6.15
N THR A 89 -6.38 0.87 -6.41
CA THR A 89 -7.75 1.30 -6.10
C THR A 89 -7.90 1.66 -4.62
N LEU A 90 -7.48 0.76 -3.75
CA LEU A 90 -7.68 0.91 -2.30
C LEU A 90 -6.74 1.95 -1.69
N SER A 91 -5.54 2.14 -2.24
CA SER A 91 -4.64 3.21 -1.79
C SER A 91 -5.24 4.60 -2.03
N LEU A 92 -5.88 4.80 -3.18
CA LEU A 92 -6.53 6.05 -3.55
C LEU A 92 -7.85 6.23 -2.80
N LEU A 93 -8.77 5.27 -2.86
CA LEU A 93 -10.08 5.37 -2.21
C LEU A 93 -10.01 5.41 -0.68
N ASN A 94 -8.86 5.05 -0.09
CA ASN A 94 -8.66 5.25 1.35
C ASN A 94 -8.69 6.72 1.77
N ILE A 95 -8.32 7.63 0.87
CA ILE A 95 -8.22 9.07 1.17
C ILE A 95 -9.16 9.94 0.35
N LEU A 96 -9.69 9.41 -0.77
CA LEU A 96 -10.56 10.15 -1.69
C LEU A 96 -12.03 9.99 -1.34
N GLN A 97 -12.79 11.00 -1.66
CA GLN A 97 -14.25 11.04 -1.61
C GLN A 97 -14.80 11.84 -2.80
N ALA A 98 -16.10 11.76 -3.06
CA ALA A 98 -16.73 12.54 -4.11
C ALA A 98 -16.47 14.04 -3.95
N GLY A 99 -16.06 14.70 -5.03
CA GLY A 99 -15.65 16.10 -5.07
C GLY A 99 -14.17 16.35 -4.92
N ASP A 100 -13.36 15.31 -4.57
CA ASP A 100 -11.91 15.41 -4.52
C ASP A 100 -11.27 15.29 -5.91
N GLU A 101 -10.00 15.69 -5.98
CA GLU A 101 -9.21 15.71 -7.22
C GLU A 101 -7.90 14.93 -7.04
N VAL A 102 -7.48 14.26 -8.12
CA VAL A 102 -6.19 13.56 -8.24
C VAL A 102 -5.46 14.08 -9.45
N ILE A 103 -4.16 14.26 -9.35
CA ILE A 103 -3.28 14.50 -10.49
C ILE A 103 -2.51 13.22 -10.76
N ALA A 104 -2.54 12.71 -11.98
CA ALA A 104 -1.89 11.46 -12.35
C ALA A 104 -1.03 11.61 -13.61
N GLY A 105 0.10 10.91 -13.65
CA GLY A 105 0.86 10.75 -14.89
C GLY A 105 0.02 10.04 -15.95
N SER A 106 0.23 10.33 -17.23
CA SER A 106 -0.41 9.60 -18.34
C SER A 106 0.40 8.40 -18.83
N ALA A 107 1.68 8.30 -18.43
CA ALA A 107 2.53 7.14 -18.72
C ALA A 107 2.38 6.08 -17.61
N LEU A 108 1.20 5.47 -17.54
CA LEU A 108 0.82 4.46 -16.56
C LEU A 108 0.42 3.16 -17.25
N PHE A 109 0.41 2.07 -16.50
CA PHE A 109 -0.20 0.83 -16.92
C PHE A 109 -1.67 1.06 -17.36
N GLY A 110 -2.07 0.43 -18.48
CA GLY A 110 -3.40 0.67 -19.07
C GLY A 110 -4.55 0.48 -18.09
N GLY A 111 -4.52 -0.60 -17.28
CA GLY A 111 -5.55 -0.82 -16.27
C GLY A 111 -5.60 0.27 -15.18
N THR A 112 -4.49 0.94 -14.89
CA THR A 112 -4.49 2.08 -13.96
C THR A 112 -5.13 3.30 -14.61
N LEU A 113 -4.90 3.55 -15.91
CA LEU A 113 -5.59 4.61 -16.64
C LEU A 113 -7.10 4.38 -16.67
N ASP A 114 -7.54 3.16 -16.98
CA ASP A 114 -8.96 2.79 -16.99
C ASP A 114 -9.58 3.00 -15.61
N LEU A 115 -8.92 2.53 -14.53
CA LEU A 115 -9.37 2.78 -13.15
C LEU A 115 -9.54 4.27 -12.85
N LEU A 116 -8.55 5.09 -13.23
CA LEU A 116 -8.59 6.53 -12.97
C LEU A 116 -9.76 7.21 -13.71
N HIS A 117 -10.09 6.77 -14.92
CA HIS A 117 -11.32 7.21 -15.61
C HIS A 117 -12.58 6.71 -14.90
N ASP A 118 -12.61 5.47 -14.42
CA ASP A 118 -13.74 4.93 -13.67
C ASP A 118 -14.00 5.71 -12.37
N LEU A 119 -12.97 6.27 -11.74
CA LEU A 119 -13.13 7.11 -10.54
C LEU A 119 -13.96 8.36 -10.78
N GLU A 120 -14.05 8.85 -12.01
CA GLU A 120 -14.91 9.99 -12.36
C GLU A 120 -16.40 9.67 -12.13
N ALA A 121 -16.82 8.42 -12.34
CA ALA A 121 -18.17 7.96 -12.03
C ALA A 121 -18.50 8.00 -10.52
N PHE A 122 -17.47 7.98 -9.67
CA PHE A 122 -17.59 8.15 -8.22
C PHE A 122 -17.45 9.61 -7.77
N GLY A 123 -17.43 10.56 -8.73
CA GLY A 123 -17.33 11.99 -8.46
C GLY A 123 -15.93 12.48 -8.11
N ILE A 124 -14.89 11.69 -8.40
CA ILE A 124 -13.49 12.05 -8.21
C ILE A 124 -12.95 12.56 -9.55
N LYS A 125 -12.43 13.78 -9.59
CA LYS A 125 -11.86 14.35 -10.81
C LYS A 125 -10.40 13.97 -10.95
N VAL A 126 -10.00 13.53 -12.15
CA VAL A 126 -8.60 13.19 -12.45
C VAL A 126 -8.03 14.14 -13.50
N TYR A 127 -6.85 14.70 -13.20
CA TYR A 127 -6.06 15.48 -14.15
C TYR A 127 -4.89 14.64 -14.62
N PHE A 128 -4.85 14.32 -15.90
CA PHE A 128 -3.74 13.61 -16.50
C PHE A 128 -2.67 14.57 -17.01
N ILE A 129 -1.44 14.34 -16.60
CA ILE A 129 -0.26 15.11 -17.01
C ILE A 129 0.77 14.21 -17.71
N PRO A 130 1.54 14.68 -18.71
CA PRO A 130 2.48 13.83 -19.45
C PRO A 130 3.53 13.15 -18.55
N ARG A 131 4.02 13.86 -17.54
CA ARG A 131 5.00 13.36 -16.56
C ARG A 131 4.70 13.94 -15.19
N VAL A 132 4.96 13.15 -14.15
CA VAL A 132 4.82 13.61 -12.76
C VAL A 132 6.05 14.40 -12.37
N GLU A 133 6.01 15.71 -12.64
CA GLU A 133 7.06 16.68 -12.34
C GLU A 133 6.44 18.02 -11.92
N LYS A 134 7.13 18.77 -11.07
CA LYS A 134 6.64 20.02 -10.47
C LYS A 134 5.98 20.96 -11.45
N ALA A 135 6.66 21.27 -12.57
CA ALA A 135 6.18 22.24 -13.55
C ALA A 135 4.83 21.85 -14.20
N LEU A 136 4.56 20.55 -14.33
CA LEU A 136 3.32 20.03 -14.89
C LEU A 136 2.23 19.81 -13.84
N ILE A 137 2.60 19.59 -12.58
CA ILE A 137 1.67 19.43 -11.46
C ILE A 137 1.09 20.79 -11.04
N GLU A 138 1.94 21.80 -10.89
CA GLU A 138 1.58 23.10 -10.27
C GLU A 138 0.33 23.78 -10.87
N PRO A 139 0.10 23.78 -12.20
CA PRO A 139 -1.09 24.38 -12.82
C PRO A 139 -2.43 23.72 -12.44
N PHE A 140 -2.40 22.46 -12.00
CA PHE A 140 -3.59 21.67 -11.65
C PHE A 140 -3.82 21.53 -10.15
N LEU A 141 -2.91 22.06 -9.31
CA LEU A 141 -3.08 22.01 -7.86
C LEU A 141 -4.20 22.94 -7.40
N THR A 142 -5.14 22.35 -6.66
CA THR A 142 -6.24 23.09 -6.00
C THR A 142 -6.37 22.67 -4.53
N ASP A 143 -7.25 23.32 -3.81
CA ASP A 143 -7.59 22.92 -2.43
C ASP A 143 -8.31 21.56 -2.37
N LYS A 144 -8.79 21.05 -3.50
CA LYS A 144 -9.43 19.73 -3.63
C LYS A 144 -8.46 18.63 -4.01
N THR A 145 -7.24 18.96 -4.43
CA THR A 145 -6.22 17.96 -4.78
C THR A 145 -5.84 17.16 -3.53
N ARG A 146 -6.06 15.83 -3.55
CA ARG A 146 -5.79 14.93 -2.42
C ARG A 146 -4.61 14.02 -2.63
N ALA A 147 -4.20 13.77 -3.86
CA ALA A 147 -3.04 12.96 -4.17
C ALA A 147 -2.45 13.33 -5.52
N VAL A 148 -1.16 13.07 -5.65
CA VAL A 148 -0.50 12.89 -6.94
C VAL A 148 -0.12 11.42 -7.06
N PHE A 149 -0.44 10.81 -8.21
CA PHE A 149 -0.17 9.40 -8.49
C PHE A 149 0.72 9.25 -9.72
N GLY A 150 1.69 8.33 -9.66
CA GLY A 150 2.52 8.00 -10.81
C GLY A 150 3.25 6.68 -10.66
N GLU A 151 3.82 6.18 -11.76
CA GLU A 151 4.73 5.05 -11.77
C GLU A 151 6.18 5.53 -11.70
N ILE A 152 7.02 4.84 -10.92
CA ILE A 152 8.46 5.14 -10.83
C ILE A 152 9.12 4.99 -12.20
N VAL A 153 8.80 3.91 -12.89
CA VAL A 153 9.17 3.67 -14.28
C VAL A 153 7.89 3.44 -15.07
N GLY A 154 7.52 4.42 -15.90
CA GLY A 154 6.26 4.42 -16.62
C GLY A 154 6.15 3.28 -17.65
N ASN A 155 4.97 2.70 -17.77
CA ASN A 155 4.67 1.62 -18.70
C ASN A 155 3.66 2.09 -19.78
N PRO A 156 3.98 2.07 -21.09
CA PRO A 156 5.19 1.50 -21.70
C PRO A 156 6.31 2.51 -21.97
N ALA A 157 6.16 3.77 -21.60
CA ALA A 157 7.04 4.87 -22.05
C ALA A 157 8.44 4.85 -21.41
N LEU A 158 8.66 4.06 -20.33
CA LEU A 158 9.92 3.92 -19.60
C LEU A 158 10.52 5.23 -19.08
N ASN A 159 9.71 6.28 -18.96
CA ASN A 159 10.12 7.52 -18.30
C ASN A 159 10.28 7.28 -16.79
N VAL A 160 11.32 7.85 -16.22
CA VAL A 160 11.62 7.71 -14.78
C VAL A 160 11.21 8.99 -14.05
N MET A 161 10.53 8.82 -12.92
CA MET A 161 10.09 9.92 -12.05
C MET A 161 11.22 10.34 -11.11
N ASP A 162 11.45 11.65 -10.96
CA ASP A 162 12.22 12.19 -9.83
C ASP A 162 11.31 12.25 -8.60
N VAL A 163 11.42 11.20 -7.77
CA VAL A 163 10.59 11.05 -6.56
C VAL A 163 10.88 12.15 -5.56
N ARG A 164 12.17 12.49 -5.34
CA ARG A 164 12.57 13.45 -4.32
C ARG A 164 12.09 14.86 -4.65
N GLU A 165 12.38 15.34 -5.85
CA GLU A 165 11.94 16.69 -6.26
C GLU A 165 10.41 16.80 -6.19
N THR A 166 9.71 15.77 -6.67
CA THR A 166 8.24 15.72 -6.67
C THR A 166 7.67 15.70 -5.26
N ALA A 167 8.19 14.83 -4.38
CA ALA A 167 7.73 14.70 -2.99
C ALA A 167 7.96 15.99 -2.20
N ASP A 168 9.17 16.57 -2.26
CA ASP A 168 9.50 17.82 -1.56
C ASP A 168 8.58 18.97 -1.98
N PHE A 169 8.27 19.08 -3.27
CA PHE A 169 7.31 20.06 -3.78
C PHE A 169 5.89 19.82 -3.22
N LEU A 170 5.41 18.59 -3.28
CA LEU A 170 4.06 18.22 -2.86
C LEU A 170 3.85 18.34 -1.35
N HIS A 171 4.84 17.98 -0.55
CA HIS A 171 4.80 18.15 0.91
C HIS A 171 4.64 19.60 1.32
N GLY A 172 5.30 20.53 0.61
CA GLY A 172 5.09 21.98 0.79
C GLY A 172 3.66 22.45 0.49
N LYS A 173 2.86 21.63 -0.21
CA LYS A 173 1.44 21.89 -0.53
C LYS A 173 0.48 21.03 0.30
N GLY A 174 0.98 20.16 1.19
CA GLY A 174 0.19 19.22 1.99
C GLY A 174 -0.52 18.15 1.16
N VAL A 175 0.08 17.73 0.04
CA VAL A 175 -0.42 16.68 -0.86
C VAL A 175 0.53 15.48 -0.81
N PRO A 176 0.06 14.24 -0.63
CA PRO A 176 0.89 13.05 -0.64
C PRO A 176 1.26 12.64 -2.07
N LEU A 177 2.43 12.04 -2.18
CA LEU A 177 2.87 11.33 -3.37
C LEU A 177 2.62 9.83 -3.20
N ILE A 178 1.74 9.27 -4.02
CA ILE A 178 1.47 7.83 -4.10
C ILE A 178 2.13 7.29 -5.38
N VAL A 179 2.97 6.28 -5.24
CA VAL A 179 3.72 5.75 -6.38
C VAL A 179 3.52 4.25 -6.57
N ASP A 180 3.38 3.85 -7.82
CA ASP A 180 3.52 2.44 -8.20
C ASP A 180 4.99 2.15 -8.51
N SER A 181 5.57 1.25 -7.72
CA SER A 181 6.97 0.85 -7.82
C SER A 181 7.13 -0.61 -8.30
N THR A 182 6.12 -1.11 -9.02
CA THR A 182 6.07 -2.50 -9.51
C THR A 182 7.30 -2.85 -10.36
N THR A 183 7.70 -1.96 -11.27
CA THR A 183 8.81 -2.22 -12.21
C THR A 183 10.17 -2.14 -11.52
N SER A 184 10.36 -1.20 -10.60
CA SER A 184 11.62 -1.01 -9.89
C SER A 184 11.81 -2.00 -8.75
N THR A 185 10.74 -2.42 -8.08
CA THR A 185 10.76 -3.19 -6.83
C THR A 185 11.59 -2.50 -5.73
N PRO A 186 11.55 -2.95 -4.47
CA PRO A 186 12.43 -2.42 -3.42
C PRO A 186 13.93 -2.66 -3.69
N TYR A 187 14.27 -3.50 -4.68
CA TYR A 187 15.66 -3.81 -5.02
C TYR A 187 16.35 -2.69 -5.81
N LEU A 188 15.70 -2.15 -6.85
CA LEU A 188 16.29 -1.10 -7.68
C LEU A 188 16.11 0.29 -7.07
N LEU A 189 14.93 0.55 -6.46
CA LEU A 189 14.63 1.82 -5.83
C LEU A 189 13.70 1.59 -4.65
N ASN A 190 14.00 2.28 -3.55
CA ASN A 190 13.15 2.36 -2.38
C ASN A 190 12.53 3.76 -2.30
N PRO A 191 11.32 3.99 -2.86
CA PRO A 191 10.76 5.33 -3.02
C PRO A 191 10.53 6.07 -1.70
N ILE A 192 10.28 5.34 -0.61
CA ILE A 192 10.08 5.93 0.73
C ILE A 192 11.31 6.73 1.17
N GLN A 193 12.51 6.27 0.85
CA GLN A 193 13.76 6.98 1.17
C GLN A 193 13.90 8.31 0.40
N TYR A 194 13.11 8.48 -0.65
CA TYR A 194 13.07 9.66 -1.49
C TYR A 194 11.83 10.52 -1.29
N GLY A 195 10.99 10.18 -0.29
CA GLY A 195 9.86 10.99 0.12
C GLY A 195 8.49 10.52 -0.38
N ALA A 196 8.38 9.40 -1.08
CA ALA A 196 7.07 8.82 -1.38
C ALA A 196 6.32 8.48 -0.08
N ASP A 197 5.04 8.79 -0.04
CA ASP A 197 4.21 8.62 1.16
C ASP A 197 3.53 7.26 1.20
N VAL A 198 3.04 6.81 0.05
CA VAL A 198 2.45 5.48 -0.12
C VAL A 198 3.04 4.83 -1.37
N VAL A 199 3.50 3.60 -1.21
CA VAL A 199 4.04 2.81 -2.32
C VAL A 199 3.12 1.63 -2.58
N VAL A 200 2.77 1.41 -3.84
CA VAL A 200 2.01 0.23 -4.27
C VAL A 200 2.85 -0.65 -5.18
N HIS A 201 2.63 -1.95 -5.09
CA HIS A 201 3.22 -2.92 -6.00
C HIS A 201 2.17 -3.91 -6.48
N SER A 202 2.20 -4.22 -7.75
CA SER A 202 1.69 -5.50 -8.26
C SER A 202 2.74 -6.56 -7.98
N THR A 203 2.63 -7.21 -6.82
CA THR A 203 3.61 -8.21 -6.41
C THR A 203 3.57 -9.46 -7.27
N SER A 204 2.56 -9.60 -8.13
CA SER A 204 2.47 -10.62 -9.19
C SER A 204 3.60 -10.56 -10.23
N LYS A 205 4.34 -9.45 -10.29
CA LYS A 205 5.36 -9.18 -11.31
C LYS A 205 6.76 -9.55 -10.78
N TYR A 206 7.62 -8.55 -10.62
CA TYR A 206 9.03 -8.79 -10.31
C TYR A 206 9.30 -9.19 -8.85
N ILE A 207 8.36 -8.93 -7.91
CA ILE A 207 8.49 -9.43 -6.52
C ILE A 207 8.23 -10.93 -6.50
N ASN A 208 7.17 -11.43 -7.14
CA ASN A 208 6.93 -12.86 -7.28
C ASN A 208 7.99 -13.54 -8.17
N GLY A 209 8.27 -12.96 -9.35
CA GLY A 209 9.27 -13.42 -10.28
C GLY A 209 8.94 -14.71 -11.02
N SER A 210 8.08 -15.58 -10.45
CA SER A 210 7.73 -16.90 -10.99
C SER A 210 6.49 -16.88 -11.90
N GLY A 211 5.64 -15.85 -11.75
CA GLY A 211 4.42 -15.69 -12.55
C GLY A 211 3.29 -16.67 -12.18
N ASP A 212 3.31 -17.20 -10.96
CA ASP A 212 2.39 -18.23 -10.47
C ASP A 212 1.37 -17.72 -9.44
N ALA A 213 1.45 -16.44 -9.04
CA ALA A 213 0.54 -15.85 -8.07
C ALA A 213 0.10 -14.44 -8.47
N ILE A 214 -1.20 -14.16 -8.35
CA ILE A 214 -1.76 -12.82 -8.45
C ILE A 214 -1.80 -12.20 -7.05
N SER A 215 -1.21 -11.02 -6.90
CA SER A 215 -1.10 -10.34 -5.61
C SER A 215 -0.77 -8.86 -5.78
N GLY A 216 -0.95 -8.08 -4.72
CA GLY A 216 -0.53 -6.69 -4.63
C GLY A 216 -0.27 -6.31 -3.18
N ILE A 217 0.34 -5.16 -2.97
CA ILE A 217 0.59 -4.64 -1.63
C ILE A 217 0.59 -3.11 -1.64
N ILE A 218 0.14 -2.53 -0.54
CA ILE A 218 0.22 -1.10 -0.22
C ILE A 218 1.16 -0.96 0.96
N ILE A 219 2.20 -0.13 0.83
CA ILE A 219 3.13 0.19 1.92
C ILE A 219 2.97 1.67 2.26
N ASP A 220 2.81 1.96 3.54
CA ASP A 220 2.75 3.33 4.07
C ASP A 220 4.11 3.73 4.65
N SER A 221 4.61 4.87 4.26
CA SER A 221 5.86 5.43 4.84
C SER A 221 5.70 5.83 6.31
N GLY A 222 4.49 6.24 6.71
CA GLY A 222 4.18 6.84 8.01
C GLY A 222 4.72 8.25 8.19
N ASN A 223 5.22 8.87 7.13
CA ASN A 223 5.84 10.21 7.19
C ASN A 223 4.86 11.33 6.85
N PHE A 224 3.78 11.04 6.11
CA PHE A 224 2.81 12.06 5.73
C PHE A 224 1.86 12.42 6.87
N SER A 225 1.64 13.72 7.06
CA SER A 225 0.70 14.24 8.06
C SER A 225 -0.70 14.37 7.47
N TRP A 226 -1.58 13.43 7.79
CA TRP A 226 -2.97 13.39 7.35
C TRP A 226 -3.81 14.41 8.14
N SER A 227 -3.75 15.70 7.75
CA SER A 227 -4.52 16.74 8.46
C SER A 227 -6.03 16.54 8.22
N PRO A 228 -6.87 16.56 9.28
CA PRO A 228 -8.32 16.41 9.14
C PRO A 228 -9.01 17.53 8.34
N GLU A 229 -8.38 18.69 8.26
CA GLU A 229 -8.87 19.84 7.50
C GLU A 229 -8.84 19.55 6.00
N ARG A 230 -7.77 18.91 5.54
CA ARG A 230 -7.62 18.52 4.13
C ARG A 230 -8.16 17.11 3.85
N TYR A 231 -8.07 16.21 4.83
CA TYR A 231 -8.53 14.81 4.73
C TYR A 231 -9.60 14.52 5.79
N PRO A 232 -10.86 14.98 5.61
CA PRO A 232 -11.91 14.83 6.62
C PRO A 232 -12.15 13.39 7.04
N GLY A 233 -12.01 12.43 6.09
CA GLY A 233 -12.11 11.00 6.36
C GLY A 233 -11.02 10.44 7.30
N MET A 234 -9.97 11.22 7.60
CA MET A 234 -8.90 10.82 8.53
C MET A 234 -9.16 11.30 9.97
N LYS A 235 -10.21 12.11 10.21
CA LYS A 235 -10.48 12.75 11.50
C LYS A 235 -10.54 11.76 12.68
N GLU A 236 -11.27 10.66 12.52
CA GLU A 236 -11.42 9.64 13.57
C GLU A 236 -10.13 8.82 13.79
N TYR A 237 -9.26 8.78 12.79
CA TYR A 237 -8.03 8.01 12.78
C TYR A 237 -6.81 8.81 13.27
N LYS A 238 -6.92 10.13 13.45
CA LYS A 238 -5.85 11.01 13.94
C LYS A 238 -5.21 10.50 15.25
N LYS A 239 -5.99 9.87 16.11
CA LYS A 239 -5.53 9.28 17.37
C LYS A 239 -4.48 8.17 17.21
N TYR A 240 -4.36 7.57 16.03
CA TYR A 240 -3.37 6.54 15.71
C TYR A 240 -2.04 7.11 15.19
N GLY A 241 -1.91 8.46 15.14
CA GLY A 241 -0.67 9.13 14.72
C GLY A 241 -0.23 8.68 13.33
N LYS A 242 1.03 8.29 13.21
CA LYS A 242 1.62 7.84 11.94
C LYS A 242 0.95 6.59 11.33
N PHE A 243 0.24 5.80 12.12
CA PHE A 243 -0.50 4.62 11.63
C PHE A 243 -1.92 4.93 11.12
N ALA A 244 -2.34 6.20 11.15
CA ALA A 244 -3.71 6.59 10.80
C ALA A 244 -4.17 6.07 9.43
N TYR A 245 -3.32 6.15 8.41
CA TYR A 245 -3.60 5.69 7.06
C TYR A 245 -3.84 4.17 7.02
N LEU A 246 -2.94 3.38 7.61
CA LEU A 246 -3.04 1.91 7.63
C LEU A 246 -4.25 1.43 8.45
N VAL A 247 -4.50 2.05 9.60
CA VAL A 247 -5.63 1.69 10.46
C VAL A 247 -6.95 1.96 9.74
N LYS A 248 -7.07 3.11 9.05
CA LYS A 248 -8.24 3.43 8.24
C LYS A 248 -8.40 2.42 7.11
N LEU A 249 -7.34 2.12 6.38
CA LEU A 249 -7.35 1.19 5.26
C LEU A 249 -7.84 -0.20 5.71
N ARG A 250 -7.23 -0.77 6.76
CA ARG A 250 -7.54 -2.12 7.27
C ARG A 250 -8.94 -2.23 7.87
N ASN A 251 -9.35 -1.25 8.66
CA ASN A 251 -10.67 -1.28 9.33
C ASN A 251 -11.81 -0.77 8.44
N GLY A 252 -11.48 -0.12 7.34
CA GLY A 252 -12.42 0.48 6.39
C GLY A 252 -12.48 -0.24 5.06
N ILE A 253 -12.08 0.51 4.03
CA ILE A 253 -12.34 0.15 2.63
C ILE A 253 -11.72 -1.19 2.21
N TRP A 254 -10.49 -1.50 2.62
CA TRP A 254 -9.84 -2.76 2.28
C TRP A 254 -10.64 -3.98 2.77
N ARG A 255 -11.00 -3.98 4.05
CA ARG A 255 -11.78 -5.06 4.66
C ARG A 255 -13.19 -5.16 4.06
N ASN A 256 -13.84 -4.02 3.85
CA ASN A 256 -15.25 -3.96 3.47
C ASN A 256 -15.46 -4.28 1.98
N MET A 257 -14.51 -3.91 1.12
CA MET A 257 -14.52 -4.24 -0.32
C MET A 257 -13.89 -5.61 -0.64
N GLY A 258 -13.37 -6.33 0.37
CA GLY A 258 -12.82 -7.66 0.15
C GLY A 258 -11.48 -7.67 -0.58
N GLY A 259 -10.65 -6.64 -0.40
CA GLY A 259 -9.35 -6.53 -1.05
C GLY A 259 -8.26 -7.49 -0.55
N CYS A 260 -8.61 -8.44 0.32
CA CYS A 260 -7.68 -9.35 0.97
C CYS A 260 -6.99 -10.31 -0.01
N LEU A 261 -5.73 -10.62 0.30
CA LEU A 261 -4.94 -11.62 -0.43
C LEU A 261 -5.22 -13.02 0.10
N ALA A 262 -5.30 -14.01 -0.79
CA ALA A 262 -5.38 -15.42 -0.41
C ALA A 262 -4.06 -15.89 0.22
N PRO A 263 -4.09 -16.68 1.33
CA PRO A 263 -2.88 -17.13 2.02
C PRO A 263 -1.91 -17.92 1.12
N MET A 264 -2.43 -18.73 0.19
CA MET A 264 -1.57 -19.45 -0.75
C MET A 264 -0.81 -18.49 -1.66
N ASN A 265 -1.47 -17.45 -2.20
CA ASN A 265 -0.80 -16.45 -3.02
C ASN A 265 0.22 -15.62 -2.22
N ALA A 266 -0.08 -15.33 -0.94
CA ALA A 266 0.90 -14.70 -0.05
C ALA A 266 2.15 -15.59 0.12
N TYR A 267 1.97 -16.89 0.35
CA TYR A 267 3.07 -17.83 0.51
C TYR A 267 3.95 -17.94 -0.75
N LEU A 268 3.34 -17.98 -1.94
CA LEU A 268 4.07 -18.03 -3.22
C LEU A 268 4.89 -16.74 -3.49
N ASN A 269 4.63 -15.68 -2.76
CA ASN A 269 5.37 -14.40 -2.84
C ASN A 269 6.42 -14.21 -1.73
N ILE A 270 6.54 -15.17 -0.80
CA ILE A 270 7.52 -15.11 0.31
C ILE A 270 8.85 -15.72 -0.12
#